data_33372181def5a98c0deef4d57972472c
#
_entry.id   33372181def5a98c0deef4d57972472c
#
_cell.length_a   1.000
_cell.length_b   1.000
_cell.length_c   1.000
_cell.angle_alpha   90.00
_cell.angle_beta   90.00
_cell.angle_gamma   90.00
#
_symmetry.space_group_name_H-M   'P 1'
#
loop_
_entity.id
_entity.type
_entity.pdbx_description
1 polymer ?
#
loop_
_entity_poly.entity_id
_entity_poly.type
_entity_poly.pdbx_seq_one_letter_code
_entity_poly.pdbx_strand_id
1 'polypeptide(L)'
;MRNLFTNRLQVLFTILGALLVLFVAWPLLRTVTASNPAILWETLLEAEVRNAILLTFYSSAIATMIALVCGVPLAYLLARVDFPGKRLIEGIVDLPIVVPHSAAGIALLMAFGRRSLLGKAFGLFGLRFVSAAPGIVIAMLFVSLSFLVDSARE
;
A
#
# COMPACT_ATOMS: atom_id res chain seq x y z
N MET A 1 5.38 34.05 34.02
CA MET A 1 5.75 32.65 34.40
C MET A 1 5.28 31.59 33.40
N ARG A 2 4.28 31.87 32.57
CA ARG A 2 3.72 30.91 31.54
C ARG A 2 4.69 30.51 30.44
N ASN A 3 5.62 31.38 30.05
CA ASN A 3 6.55 31.15 28.94
C ASN A 3 7.76 30.25 29.23
N LEU A 4 8.17 30.09 30.48
CA LEU A 4 9.31 29.25 30.85
C LEU A 4 8.96 27.75 30.88
N PHE A 5 7.75 27.40 31.31
CA PHE A 5 7.26 26.01 31.26
C PHE A 5 6.96 25.56 29.82
N THR A 6 6.40 26.44 28.99
CA THR A 6 6.11 26.18 27.58
C THR A 6 7.42 25.91 26.80
N ASN A 7 8.47 26.69 27.05
CA ASN A 7 9.77 26.46 26.40
C ASN A 7 10.42 25.13 26.82
N ARG A 8 10.35 24.76 28.09
CA ARG A 8 10.94 23.49 28.57
C ARG A 8 10.19 22.28 28.01
N LEU A 9 8.86 22.33 27.98
CA LEU A 9 8.03 21.28 27.37
C LEU A 9 8.26 21.18 25.86
N GLN A 10 8.35 22.30 25.18
CA GLN A 10 8.65 22.33 23.73
C GLN A 10 10.02 21.71 23.44
N VAL A 11 11.05 22.09 24.22
CA VAL A 11 12.40 21.53 24.08
C VAL A 11 12.38 20.01 24.33
N LEU A 12 11.69 19.55 25.38
CA LEU A 12 11.58 18.13 25.68
C LEU A 12 10.90 17.37 24.52
N PHE A 13 9.78 17.88 24.01
CA PHE A 13 9.06 17.26 22.90
C PHE A 13 9.87 17.29 21.61
N THR A 14 10.62 18.37 21.37
CA THR A 14 11.52 18.44 20.21
C THR A 14 12.63 17.39 20.29
N ILE A 15 13.25 17.23 21.47
CA ILE A 15 14.29 16.21 21.69
C ILE A 15 13.72 14.80 21.49
N LEU A 16 12.57 14.50 22.11
CA LEU A 16 11.93 13.19 21.97
C LEU A 16 11.51 12.92 20.51
N GLY A 17 10.95 13.92 19.85
CA GLY A 17 10.58 13.83 18.42
C GLY A 17 11.80 13.63 17.52
N ALA A 18 12.87 14.38 17.75
CA ALA A 18 14.13 14.23 17.00
C ALA A 18 14.75 12.84 17.21
N LEU A 19 14.71 12.32 18.44
CA LEU A 19 15.22 10.99 18.77
C LEU A 19 14.41 9.90 18.05
N LEU A 20 13.11 10.05 17.95
CA LEU A 20 12.22 9.13 17.26
C LEU A 20 12.46 9.19 15.73
N VAL A 21 12.60 10.38 15.17
CA VAL A 21 12.95 10.56 13.74
C VAL A 21 14.32 9.95 13.46
N LEU A 22 15.31 10.17 14.34
CA LEU A 22 16.65 9.58 14.20
C LEU A 22 16.58 8.05 14.26
N PHE A 23 15.79 7.49 15.18
CA PHE A 23 15.59 6.05 15.30
C PHE A 23 15.04 5.42 14.01
N VAL A 24 14.11 6.09 13.34
CA VAL A 24 13.57 5.62 12.06
C VAL A 24 14.53 5.87 10.90
N ALA A 25 15.18 7.04 10.87
CA ALA A 25 16.08 7.42 9.78
C ALA A 25 17.41 6.65 9.80
N TRP A 26 17.91 6.29 11.00
CA TRP A 26 19.22 5.65 11.16
C TRP A 26 19.39 4.34 10.39
N PRO A 27 18.47 3.35 10.47
CA PRO A 27 18.57 2.13 9.68
C PRO A 27 18.59 2.39 8.17
N LEU A 28 17.77 3.33 7.70
CA LEU A 28 17.71 3.71 6.29
C LEU A 28 19.02 4.34 5.81
N LEU A 29 19.57 5.27 6.58
CA LEU A 29 20.87 5.88 6.30
C LEU A 29 21.98 4.82 6.30
N ARG A 30 21.97 3.90 7.28
CA ARG A 30 22.96 2.83 7.34
C ARG A 30 22.85 1.89 6.16
N THR A 31 21.67 1.56 5.68
CA THR A 31 21.47 0.74 4.48
C THR A 31 22.11 1.38 3.26
N VAL A 32 21.87 2.69 3.05
CA VAL A 32 22.42 3.42 1.90
C VAL A 32 23.94 3.59 2.01
N THR A 33 24.44 3.96 3.21
CA THR A 33 25.87 4.26 3.39
C THR A 33 26.75 3.02 3.55
N ALA A 34 26.20 1.87 3.96
CA ALA A 34 26.94 0.63 4.07
C ALA A 34 27.13 -0.08 2.71
N SER A 35 26.36 0.30 1.70
CA SER A 35 26.46 -0.29 0.37
C SER A 35 27.57 0.37 -0.42
N ASN A 36 28.42 -0.43 -1.08
CA ASN A 36 29.42 0.10 -2.00
C ASN A 36 28.73 0.65 -3.25
N PRO A 37 28.94 1.93 -3.63
CA PRO A 37 28.31 2.53 -4.79
C PRO A 37 28.54 1.77 -6.10
N ALA A 38 29.72 1.16 -6.27
CA ALA A 38 30.04 0.34 -7.45
C ALA A 38 29.16 -0.91 -7.52
N ILE A 39 28.98 -1.60 -6.39
CA ILE A 39 28.11 -2.80 -6.31
C ILE A 39 26.65 -2.42 -6.56
N LEU A 40 26.21 -1.29 -6.01
CA LEU A 40 24.85 -0.78 -6.27
C LEU A 40 24.64 -0.53 -7.76
N TRP A 41 25.63 0.06 -8.43
CA TRP A 41 25.54 0.34 -9.86
C TRP A 41 25.50 -0.95 -10.69
N GLU A 42 26.36 -1.92 -10.38
CA GLU A 42 26.34 -3.23 -11.03
C GLU A 42 24.98 -3.93 -10.83
N THR A 43 24.47 -3.95 -9.60
CA THR A 43 23.17 -4.55 -9.28
C THR A 43 22.02 -3.88 -10.05
N LEU A 44 22.03 -2.54 -10.20
CA LEU A 44 21.03 -1.83 -11.00
C LEU A 44 21.09 -2.18 -12.50
N LEU A 45 22.26 -2.56 -13.00
CA LEU A 45 22.43 -2.99 -14.39
C LEU A 45 21.99 -4.44 -14.63
N GLU A 46 21.82 -5.24 -13.60
CA GLU A 46 21.30 -6.60 -13.71
C GLU A 46 19.88 -6.60 -14.31
N ALA A 47 19.65 -7.44 -15.30
CA ALA A 47 18.37 -7.53 -15.98
C ALA A 47 17.24 -7.91 -15.02
N GLU A 48 17.52 -8.76 -14.04
CA GLU A 48 16.55 -9.19 -13.04
C GLU A 48 16.06 -8.02 -12.18
N VAL A 49 16.99 -7.19 -11.70
CA VAL A 49 16.67 -6.01 -10.87
C VAL A 49 15.87 -4.97 -11.67
N ARG A 50 16.29 -4.68 -12.90
CA ARG A 50 15.55 -3.76 -13.78
C ARG A 50 14.14 -4.26 -14.05
N ASN A 51 14.00 -5.55 -14.36
CA ASN A 51 12.69 -6.15 -14.61
C ASN A 51 11.80 -6.12 -13.36
N ALA A 52 12.36 -6.32 -12.17
CA ALA A 52 11.63 -6.19 -10.91
C ALA A 52 11.15 -4.76 -10.67
N ILE A 53 12.00 -3.76 -10.93
CA ILE A 53 11.65 -2.34 -10.84
C ILE A 53 10.53 -2.01 -11.83
N LEU A 54 10.70 -2.37 -13.10
CA LEU A 54 9.68 -2.14 -14.14
C LEU A 54 8.35 -2.82 -13.80
N LEU A 55 8.39 -4.06 -13.33
CA LEU A 55 7.21 -4.79 -12.88
C LEU A 55 6.48 -4.06 -11.76
N THR A 56 7.21 -3.52 -10.79
CA THR A 56 6.63 -2.76 -9.68
C THR A 56 5.95 -1.48 -10.17
N PHE A 57 6.64 -0.69 -11.02
CA PHE A 57 6.06 0.53 -11.60
C PHE A 57 4.83 0.24 -12.46
N TYR A 58 4.90 -0.76 -13.33
CA TYR A 58 3.79 -1.14 -14.19
C TYR A 58 2.59 -1.62 -13.37
N SER A 59 2.83 -2.49 -12.39
CA SER A 59 1.77 -3.02 -11.52
C SER A 59 1.12 -1.92 -10.68
N SER A 60 1.92 -0.98 -10.15
CA SER A 60 1.39 0.14 -9.36
C SER A 60 0.58 1.11 -10.24
N ALA A 61 1.03 1.39 -11.45
CA ALA A 61 0.30 2.23 -12.39
C ALA A 61 -1.07 1.62 -12.73
N ILE A 62 -1.12 0.32 -13.04
CA ILE A 62 -2.39 -0.38 -13.32
C ILE A 62 -3.29 -0.38 -12.08
N ALA A 63 -2.76 -0.71 -10.90
CA ALA A 63 -3.54 -0.71 -9.66
C ALA A 63 -4.12 0.69 -9.37
N THR A 64 -3.32 1.75 -9.57
CA THR A 64 -3.76 3.13 -9.39
C THR A 64 -4.85 3.52 -10.39
N MET A 65 -4.72 3.15 -11.66
CA MET A 65 -5.75 3.42 -12.68
C MET A 65 -7.06 2.73 -12.34
N ILE A 66 -7.02 1.47 -11.93
CA ILE A 66 -8.23 0.74 -11.50
C ILE A 66 -8.82 1.38 -10.24
N ALA A 67 -7.97 1.72 -9.27
CA ALA A 67 -8.42 2.38 -8.04
C ALA A 67 -9.11 3.73 -8.34
N LEU A 68 -8.56 4.54 -9.25
CA LEU A 68 -9.18 5.80 -9.65
C LEU A 68 -10.52 5.59 -10.35
N VAL A 69 -10.57 4.69 -11.33
CA VAL A 69 -11.78 4.46 -12.13
C VAL A 69 -12.92 3.88 -11.30
N CYS A 70 -12.61 2.99 -10.35
CA CYS A 70 -13.63 2.34 -9.51
C CYS A 70 -13.79 3.03 -8.14
N GLY A 71 -12.71 3.48 -7.54
CA GLY A 71 -12.69 4.03 -6.18
C GLY A 71 -13.28 5.45 -6.10
N VAL A 72 -12.99 6.32 -7.07
CA VAL A 72 -13.55 7.70 -7.06
C VAL A 72 -15.07 7.70 -7.18
N PRO A 73 -15.70 6.95 -8.11
CA PRO A 73 -17.17 6.85 -8.12
C PRO A 73 -17.74 6.24 -6.82
N LEU A 74 -17.08 5.24 -6.26
CA LEU A 74 -17.49 4.64 -5.00
C LEU A 74 -17.41 5.66 -3.84
N ALA A 75 -16.30 6.38 -3.73
CA ALA A 75 -16.10 7.44 -2.75
C ALA A 75 -17.20 8.53 -2.87
N TYR A 76 -17.50 8.96 -4.10
CA TYR A 76 -18.56 9.92 -4.36
C TYR A 76 -19.92 9.41 -3.90
N LEU A 77 -20.28 8.16 -4.18
CA LEU A 77 -21.52 7.54 -3.73
C LEU A 77 -21.59 7.48 -2.20
N LEU A 78 -20.50 7.05 -1.55
CA LEU A 78 -20.42 6.99 -0.09
C LEU A 78 -20.46 8.37 0.57
N ALA A 79 -19.93 9.42 -0.07
CA ALA A 79 -19.96 10.78 0.46
C ALA A 79 -21.31 11.48 0.29
N ARG A 80 -22.02 11.22 -0.82
CA ARG A 80 -23.15 12.05 -1.27
C ARG A 80 -24.52 11.35 -1.25
N VAL A 81 -24.55 10.03 -1.16
CA VAL A 81 -25.81 9.28 -1.28
C VAL A 81 -26.03 8.45 -0.01
N ASP A 82 -27.26 8.51 0.53
CA ASP A 82 -27.70 7.63 1.59
C ASP A 82 -28.52 6.50 0.99
N PHE A 83 -28.09 5.26 1.24
CA PHE A 83 -28.74 4.06 0.75
C PHE A 83 -28.65 2.92 1.78
N PRO A 84 -29.58 1.96 1.74
CA PRO A 84 -29.55 0.83 2.65
C PRO A 84 -28.28 0.00 2.41
N GLY A 85 -27.53 -0.33 3.48
CA GLY A 85 -26.28 -1.07 3.41
C GLY A 85 -25.01 -0.22 3.25
N LYS A 86 -25.10 1.13 3.18
CA LYS A 86 -23.94 2.02 3.10
C LYS A 86 -22.88 1.71 4.14
N ARG A 87 -23.27 1.59 5.43
CA ARG A 87 -22.34 1.26 6.53
C ARG A 87 -21.62 -0.09 6.36
N LEU A 88 -22.29 -1.05 5.73
CA LEU A 88 -21.67 -2.35 5.44
C LEU A 88 -20.58 -2.20 4.37
N ILE A 89 -20.87 -1.41 3.32
CA ILE A 89 -19.88 -1.15 2.25
C ILE A 89 -18.70 -0.35 2.81
N GLU A 90 -18.93 0.68 3.62
CA GLU A 90 -17.89 1.42 4.33
C GLU A 90 -17.00 0.47 5.14
N GLY A 91 -17.60 -0.39 5.97
CA GLY A 91 -16.86 -1.38 6.74
C GLY A 91 -16.05 -2.36 5.88
N ILE A 92 -16.55 -2.77 4.72
CA ILE A 92 -15.81 -3.64 3.78
C ILE A 92 -14.63 -2.88 3.15
N VAL A 93 -14.82 -1.62 2.79
CA VAL A 93 -13.75 -0.77 2.23
C VAL A 93 -12.65 -0.52 3.25
N ASP A 94 -12.99 -0.38 4.52
CA ASP A 94 -12.03 -0.12 5.60
C ASP A 94 -11.28 -1.39 6.07
N LEU A 95 -11.76 -2.60 5.71
CA LEU A 95 -11.13 -3.87 6.10
C LEU A 95 -9.62 -3.96 5.78
N PRO A 96 -9.14 -3.56 4.59
CA PRO A 96 -7.71 -3.63 4.26
C PRO A 96 -6.81 -2.83 5.18
N ILE A 97 -7.31 -1.76 5.79
CA ILE A 97 -6.55 -0.91 6.72
C ILE A 97 -6.39 -1.61 8.08
N VAL A 98 -7.40 -2.36 8.50
CA VAL A 98 -7.43 -3.03 9.81
C VAL A 98 -6.76 -4.40 9.78
N VAL A 99 -6.83 -5.09 8.65
CA VAL A 99 -6.30 -6.45 8.51
C VAL A 99 -4.77 -6.43 8.39
N PRO A 100 -4.04 -7.24 9.18
CA PRO A 100 -2.59 -7.38 9.01
C PRO A 100 -2.23 -7.80 7.58
N HIS A 101 -1.17 -7.21 7.01
CA HIS A 101 -0.76 -7.45 5.62
C HIS A 101 -0.53 -8.94 5.29
N SER A 102 -0.01 -9.71 6.24
CA SER A 102 0.16 -11.16 6.09
C SER A 102 -1.18 -11.90 5.95
N ALA A 103 -2.18 -11.53 6.77
CA ALA A 103 -3.51 -12.11 6.70
C ALA A 103 -4.23 -11.70 5.40
N ALA A 104 -4.09 -10.44 4.99
CA ALA A 104 -4.59 -9.95 3.70
C ALA A 104 -4.01 -10.74 2.52
N GLY A 105 -2.70 -11.01 2.52
CA GLY A 105 -2.04 -11.82 1.51
C GLY A 105 -2.60 -13.25 1.44
N ILE A 106 -2.84 -13.90 2.59
CA ILE A 106 -3.45 -15.24 2.66
C ILE A 106 -4.89 -15.20 2.13
N ALA A 107 -5.69 -14.20 2.52
CA ALA A 107 -7.06 -14.05 2.06
C ALA A 107 -7.13 -13.87 0.53
N LEU A 108 -6.26 -13.02 -0.04
CA LEU A 108 -6.16 -12.85 -1.49
C LEU A 108 -5.72 -14.13 -2.19
N LEU A 109 -4.77 -14.88 -1.61
CA LEU A 109 -4.35 -16.16 -2.15
C LEU A 109 -5.48 -17.19 -2.13
N MET A 110 -6.29 -17.21 -1.08
CA MET A 110 -7.48 -18.09 -1.00
C MET A 110 -8.54 -17.66 -2.02
N ALA A 111 -8.75 -16.37 -2.24
CA ALA A 111 -9.74 -15.84 -3.17
C ALA A 111 -9.34 -16.00 -4.65
N PHE A 112 -8.07 -15.72 -4.99
CA PHE A 112 -7.56 -15.67 -6.37
C PHE A 112 -6.55 -16.79 -6.69
N GLY A 113 -6.27 -17.68 -5.76
CA GLY A 113 -5.37 -18.82 -5.95
C GLY A 113 -5.86 -19.76 -7.05
N ARG A 114 -4.94 -20.52 -7.64
CA ARG A 114 -5.23 -21.43 -8.79
C ARG A 114 -6.39 -22.39 -8.57
N ARG A 115 -6.69 -22.77 -7.33
CA ARG A 115 -7.76 -23.70 -6.97
C ARG A 115 -9.07 -23.02 -6.59
N SER A 116 -9.07 -21.69 -6.41
CA SER A 116 -10.26 -20.92 -6.07
C SER A 116 -11.21 -20.78 -7.27
N LEU A 117 -12.47 -20.43 -7.00
CA LEU A 117 -13.46 -20.17 -8.04
C LEU A 117 -13.04 -19.01 -8.94
N LEU A 118 -12.60 -17.89 -8.35
CA LEU A 118 -12.13 -16.72 -9.10
C LEU A 118 -10.84 -17.02 -9.87
N GLY A 119 -9.88 -17.71 -9.24
CA GLY A 119 -8.65 -18.09 -9.93
C GLY A 119 -8.87 -19.01 -11.13
N LYS A 120 -9.85 -19.93 -11.06
CA LYS A 120 -10.25 -20.76 -12.19
C LYS A 120 -10.96 -19.95 -13.27
N ALA A 121 -11.92 -19.09 -12.90
CA ALA A 121 -12.65 -18.25 -13.83
C ALA A 121 -11.72 -17.32 -14.63
N PHE A 122 -10.82 -16.62 -13.95
CA PHE A 122 -9.83 -15.76 -14.60
C PHE A 122 -8.78 -16.57 -15.39
N GLY A 123 -8.47 -17.79 -14.94
CA GLY A 123 -7.59 -18.71 -15.64
C GLY A 123 -8.07 -19.06 -17.06
N LEU A 124 -9.39 -19.07 -17.30
CA LEU A 124 -9.98 -19.26 -18.65
C LEU A 124 -9.61 -18.12 -19.60
N PHE A 125 -9.36 -16.92 -19.07
CA PHE A 125 -8.90 -15.75 -19.82
C PHE A 125 -7.37 -15.61 -19.85
N GLY A 126 -6.64 -16.63 -19.39
CA GLY A 126 -5.18 -16.63 -19.35
C GLY A 126 -4.59 -15.82 -18.19
N LEU A 127 -5.39 -15.25 -17.28
CA LEU A 127 -4.94 -14.48 -16.15
C LEU A 127 -4.55 -15.39 -14.97
N ARG A 128 -3.32 -15.29 -14.54
CA ARG A 128 -2.80 -16.00 -13.36
C ARG A 128 -2.39 -14.97 -12.30
N PHE A 129 -2.83 -15.20 -11.05
CA PHE A 129 -2.55 -14.28 -9.94
C PHE A 129 -1.37 -14.72 -9.08
N VAL A 130 -1.13 -16.01 -8.97
CA VAL A 130 -0.04 -16.55 -8.14
C VAL A 130 1.27 -16.47 -8.90
N SER A 131 2.25 -15.80 -8.30
CA SER A 131 3.60 -15.58 -8.87
C SER A 131 3.57 -14.88 -10.24
N ALA A 132 2.65 -13.94 -10.43
CA ALA A 132 2.49 -13.20 -11.68
C ALA A 132 2.07 -11.74 -11.44
N ALA A 133 2.31 -10.87 -12.42
CA ALA A 133 1.98 -9.44 -12.34
C ALA A 133 0.53 -9.13 -11.90
N PRO A 134 -0.52 -9.84 -12.38
CA PRO A 134 -1.88 -9.60 -11.92
C PRO A 134 -2.07 -9.80 -10.42
N GLY A 135 -1.31 -10.71 -9.79
CA GLY A 135 -1.37 -10.91 -8.35
C GLY A 135 -0.81 -9.70 -7.57
N ILE A 136 0.26 -9.10 -8.07
CA ILE A 136 0.85 -7.88 -7.50
C ILE A 136 -0.15 -6.72 -7.63
N VAL A 137 -0.78 -6.57 -8.80
CA VAL A 137 -1.80 -5.54 -9.06
C VAL A 137 -2.96 -5.65 -8.06
N ILE A 138 -3.51 -6.86 -7.86
CA ILE A 138 -4.61 -7.07 -6.92
C ILE A 138 -4.18 -6.79 -5.47
N ALA A 139 -2.99 -7.21 -5.08
CA ALA A 139 -2.48 -6.93 -3.74
C ALA A 139 -2.31 -5.43 -3.47
N MET A 140 -1.76 -4.69 -4.45
CA MET A 140 -1.63 -3.24 -4.38
C MET A 140 -3.01 -2.56 -4.37
N LEU A 141 -3.92 -2.99 -5.25
CA LEU A 141 -5.28 -2.46 -5.35
C LEU A 141 -6.05 -2.65 -4.05
N PHE A 142 -5.94 -3.83 -3.42
CA PHE A 142 -6.64 -4.15 -2.17
C PHE A 142 -6.34 -3.14 -1.07
N VAL A 143 -5.08 -2.71 -0.94
CA VAL A 143 -4.68 -1.73 0.08
C VAL A 143 -4.97 -0.30 -0.39
N SER A 144 -4.58 0.05 -1.63
CA SER A 144 -4.68 1.42 -2.13
C SER A 144 -6.11 1.91 -2.32
N LEU A 145 -7.05 0.99 -2.62
CA LEU A 145 -8.47 1.33 -2.80
C LEU A 145 -9.07 1.92 -1.53
N SER A 146 -8.79 1.33 -0.36
CA SER A 146 -9.28 1.82 0.92
C SER A 146 -8.79 3.24 1.20
N PHE A 147 -7.48 3.48 1.08
CA PHE A 147 -6.91 4.82 1.28
C PHE A 147 -7.45 5.85 0.29
N LEU A 148 -7.65 5.46 -0.97
CA LEU A 148 -8.19 6.36 -1.98
C LEU A 148 -9.64 6.72 -1.67
N VAL A 149 -10.48 5.73 -1.33
CA VAL A 149 -11.90 5.97 -1.03
C VAL A 149 -12.02 6.84 0.21
N ASP A 150 -11.24 6.58 1.27
CA ASP A 150 -11.26 7.38 2.49
C ASP A 150 -10.83 8.83 2.22
N SER A 151 -9.72 9.02 1.53
CA SER A 151 -9.24 10.38 1.21
C SER A 151 -10.15 11.14 0.26
N ALA A 152 -10.89 10.44 -0.62
CA ALA A 152 -11.76 11.08 -1.60
C ALA A 152 -13.17 11.37 -1.06
N ARG A 153 -13.58 10.75 0.05
CA ARG A 153 -14.88 11.02 0.70
C ARG A 153 -14.84 12.16 1.73
N GLU A 154 -13.65 12.55 2.23
CA GLU A 154 -13.43 13.71 3.11
C GLU A 154 -13.54 15.04 2.35
#